data_f32f6ed8e8e4deb5f2c510fdc45a13f2
#
_entry.id   f32f6ed8e8e4deb5f2c510fdc45a13f2
#
_cell.length_a   1.000
_cell.length_b   1.000
_cell.length_c   1.000
_cell.angle_alpha   90.00
_cell.angle_beta   90.00
_cell.angle_gamma   90.00
#
_symmetry.space_group_name_H-M   'P 1'
#
loop_
_entity.id
_entity.type
_entity.pdbx_description
1 polymer ?
#
loop_
_entity_poly.entity_id
_entity_poly.type
_entity_poly.pdbx_seq_one_letter_code
_entity_poly.pdbx_strand_id
1 'polypeptide(L)'
;MNMNSKQPHLATGQHPIHVTPRSIFVSGGATGIGKAVATKFLDSGWVVGAYDIDDERLAEFQSEYPQLITGHLDVTDAEQWDEALAHFTAHTDGTLTVLDNNAGVIGFGDITEQDPDLIAAQVSINCTGVTLGARAAHQYLKKTPGAHLINMGSASSIYGQPHIAPYSASKFYVQGFSQALELEWEKDEIRVLNIMPLWAKTKLASGNAESIKRLGVHLTPEQVADKIWQAVHSANRLTRHRIMYSVGLPSLVMRYAARFAPSIVVRWINKLIAQ
;
A
#
# COMPACT_ATOMS: atom_id res chain seq x y z
N MET A 1 41.90 -34.93 -55.92
CA MET A 1 40.99 -33.79 -55.79
C MET A 1 40.06 -34.06 -54.58
N ASN A 2 40.42 -33.48 -53.42
CA ASN A 2 39.68 -33.62 -52.19
C ASN A 2 38.94 -32.32 -51.98
N MET A 3 37.57 -32.38 -52.07
CA MET A 3 36.74 -31.24 -51.71
C MET A 3 36.29 -31.41 -50.24
N ASN A 4 36.85 -30.58 -49.40
CA ASN A 4 36.52 -30.48 -47.98
C ASN A 4 35.27 -29.56 -47.84
N SER A 5 34.09 -30.13 -47.58
CA SER A 5 32.88 -29.38 -47.27
C SER A 5 32.87 -29.00 -45.78
N LYS A 6 33.21 -27.77 -45.47
CA LYS A 6 32.99 -27.18 -44.14
C LYS A 6 31.49 -26.90 -43.95
N GLN A 7 30.86 -27.62 -43.05
CA GLN A 7 29.53 -27.24 -42.53
C GLN A 7 29.68 -26.06 -41.57
N PRO A 8 28.83 -25.03 -41.64
CA PRO A 8 28.79 -23.95 -40.64
C PRO A 8 28.09 -24.42 -39.39
N HIS A 9 28.78 -24.39 -38.25
CA HIS A 9 28.20 -24.52 -36.93
C HIS A 9 27.28 -23.30 -36.65
N LEU A 10 25.98 -23.51 -36.72
CA LEU A 10 24.98 -22.61 -36.20
C LEU A 10 24.93 -22.78 -34.69
N ALA A 11 25.65 -21.93 -33.96
CA ALA A 11 25.50 -21.75 -32.53
C ALA A 11 24.25 -20.86 -32.26
N THR A 12 23.07 -21.43 -32.20
CA THR A 12 21.88 -20.72 -31.70
C THR A 12 21.75 -20.94 -30.22
N GLY A 13 22.61 -20.29 -29.46
CA GLY A 13 22.45 -20.13 -28.03
C GLY A 13 21.52 -18.95 -27.73
N GLN A 14 20.23 -19.05 -28.08
CA GLN A 14 19.23 -18.16 -27.51
C GLN A 14 18.92 -18.70 -26.11
N HIS A 15 19.57 -18.15 -25.06
CA HIS A 15 19.07 -18.30 -23.71
C HIS A 15 17.68 -17.63 -23.68
N PRO A 16 16.64 -18.31 -23.20
CA PRO A 16 15.35 -17.68 -23.02
C PRO A 16 15.54 -16.47 -22.10
N ILE A 17 15.11 -15.29 -22.55
CA ILE A 17 15.06 -14.11 -21.70
C ILE A 17 14.09 -14.44 -20.56
N HIS A 18 14.62 -14.70 -19.37
CA HIS A 18 13.82 -14.96 -18.18
C HIS A 18 13.20 -13.63 -17.76
N VAL A 19 11.98 -13.37 -18.21
CA VAL A 19 11.21 -12.19 -17.79
C VAL A 19 10.61 -12.51 -16.45
N THR A 20 11.16 -11.94 -15.39
CA THR A 20 10.61 -12.06 -14.04
C THR A 20 9.17 -11.54 -14.03
N PRO A 21 8.19 -12.32 -13.55
CA PRO A 21 6.80 -11.91 -13.54
C PRO A 21 6.62 -10.70 -12.60
N ARG A 22 5.80 -9.73 -13.03
CA ARG A 22 5.41 -8.63 -12.17
C ARG A 22 4.60 -9.15 -10.99
N SER A 23 4.92 -8.70 -9.80
CA SER A 23 4.34 -9.24 -8.57
C SER A 23 3.95 -8.14 -7.59
N ILE A 24 2.90 -8.40 -6.81
CA ILE A 24 2.47 -7.53 -5.72
C ILE A 24 2.15 -8.36 -4.47
N PHE A 25 2.67 -7.91 -3.34
CA PHE A 25 2.33 -8.42 -2.01
C PHE A 25 1.44 -7.39 -1.31
N VAL A 26 0.28 -7.81 -0.80
CA VAL A 26 -0.70 -6.93 -0.14
C VAL A 26 -0.91 -7.41 1.29
N SER A 27 -0.57 -6.60 2.28
CA SER A 27 -0.95 -6.84 3.68
C SER A 27 -2.36 -6.31 3.96
N GLY A 28 -3.13 -7.01 4.81
CA GLY A 28 -4.55 -6.71 4.98
C GLY A 28 -5.35 -6.97 3.69
N GLY A 29 -4.96 -8.03 2.96
CA GLY A 29 -5.46 -8.34 1.63
C GLY A 29 -6.80 -9.08 1.59
N ALA A 30 -7.32 -9.54 2.73
CA ALA A 30 -8.54 -10.34 2.78
C ALA A 30 -9.81 -9.54 2.51
N THR A 31 -9.82 -8.22 2.79
CA THR A 31 -11.03 -7.41 2.72
C THR A 31 -10.79 -5.98 2.23
N GLY A 32 -11.87 -5.25 1.94
CA GLY A 32 -11.85 -3.81 1.71
C GLY A 32 -10.93 -3.36 0.59
N ILE A 33 -10.07 -2.37 0.87
CA ILE A 33 -9.15 -1.81 -0.12
C ILE A 33 -8.11 -2.86 -0.54
N GLY A 34 -7.56 -3.63 0.41
CA GLY A 34 -6.57 -4.65 0.10
C GLY A 34 -7.09 -5.73 -0.85
N LYS A 35 -8.31 -6.25 -0.61
CA LYS A 35 -8.96 -7.18 -1.53
C LYS A 35 -9.17 -6.56 -2.92
N ALA A 36 -9.61 -5.30 -2.99
CA ALA A 36 -9.82 -4.61 -4.27
C ALA A 36 -8.49 -4.39 -5.03
N VAL A 37 -7.40 -4.05 -4.32
CA VAL A 37 -6.06 -3.95 -4.90
C VAL A 37 -5.61 -5.30 -5.44
N ALA A 38 -5.66 -6.34 -4.61
CA ALA A 38 -5.28 -7.70 -5.03
C ALA A 38 -6.07 -8.15 -6.27
N THR A 39 -7.39 -7.98 -6.27
CA THR A 39 -8.26 -8.29 -7.44
C THR A 39 -7.84 -7.53 -8.68
N LYS A 40 -7.60 -6.22 -8.58
CA LYS A 40 -7.19 -5.37 -9.71
C LYS A 40 -5.91 -5.87 -10.37
N PHE A 41 -4.92 -6.28 -9.56
CA PHE A 41 -3.65 -6.77 -10.07
C PHE A 41 -3.76 -8.21 -10.61
N LEU A 42 -4.58 -9.07 -9.99
CA LEU A 42 -4.90 -10.41 -10.51
C LEU A 42 -5.52 -10.35 -11.91
N ASP A 43 -6.54 -9.51 -12.09
CA ASP A 43 -7.23 -9.31 -13.36
C ASP A 43 -6.30 -8.76 -14.45
N SER A 44 -5.20 -8.16 -14.05
CA SER A 44 -4.16 -7.63 -14.95
C SER A 44 -3.01 -8.60 -15.20
N GLY A 45 -3.11 -9.86 -14.73
CA GLY A 45 -2.14 -10.93 -14.99
C GLY A 45 -0.87 -10.87 -14.15
N TRP A 46 -0.89 -10.18 -12.99
CA TRP A 46 0.24 -10.15 -12.06
C TRP A 46 0.22 -11.38 -11.15
N VAL A 47 1.38 -11.75 -10.61
CA VAL A 47 1.48 -12.66 -9.47
C VAL A 47 1.11 -11.87 -8.21
N VAL A 48 0.08 -12.31 -7.49
CA VAL A 48 -0.49 -11.57 -6.36
C VAL A 48 -0.48 -12.40 -5.09
N GLY A 49 0.05 -11.81 -4.00
CA GLY A 49 -0.06 -12.33 -2.66
C GLY A 49 -0.99 -11.46 -1.81
N ALA A 50 -1.98 -12.07 -1.17
CA ALA A 50 -2.83 -11.45 -0.17
C ALA A 50 -2.57 -12.10 1.19
N TYR A 51 -2.13 -11.29 2.15
CA TYR A 51 -1.78 -11.75 3.49
C TYR A 51 -2.59 -10.97 4.53
N ASP A 52 -3.14 -11.69 5.52
CA ASP A 52 -4.03 -11.12 6.53
C ASP A 52 -4.01 -12.00 7.79
N ILE A 53 -4.54 -11.49 8.89
CA ILE A 53 -4.82 -12.30 10.10
C ILE A 53 -6.13 -13.08 9.99
N ASP A 54 -6.98 -12.76 9.01
CA ASP A 54 -8.30 -13.36 8.80
C ASP A 54 -8.20 -14.52 7.77
N ASP A 55 -7.77 -15.67 8.26
CA ASP A 55 -7.55 -16.87 7.44
C ASP A 55 -8.83 -17.35 6.74
N GLU A 56 -10.00 -17.19 7.37
CA GLU A 56 -11.28 -17.59 6.80
C GLU A 56 -11.59 -16.77 5.54
N ARG A 57 -11.43 -15.46 5.62
CA ARG A 57 -11.64 -14.57 4.48
C ARG A 57 -10.58 -14.72 3.39
N LEU A 58 -9.36 -15.05 3.76
CA LEU A 58 -8.33 -15.40 2.77
C LEU A 58 -8.70 -16.66 2.00
N ALA A 59 -9.21 -17.70 2.69
CA ALA A 59 -9.65 -18.93 2.06
C ALA A 59 -10.85 -18.69 1.13
N GLU A 60 -11.84 -17.88 1.55
CA GLU A 60 -12.94 -17.43 0.68
C GLU A 60 -12.40 -16.75 -0.58
N PHE A 61 -11.47 -15.79 -0.43
CA PHE A 61 -10.91 -15.05 -1.56
C PHE A 61 -10.10 -15.97 -2.49
N GLN A 62 -9.32 -16.88 -1.95
CA GLN A 62 -8.58 -17.86 -2.76
C GLN A 62 -9.50 -18.81 -3.52
N SER A 63 -10.68 -19.13 -2.98
CA SER A 63 -11.67 -19.96 -3.70
C SER A 63 -12.26 -19.24 -4.92
N GLU A 64 -12.38 -17.90 -4.87
CA GLU A 64 -12.79 -17.07 -6.01
C GLU A 64 -11.66 -16.93 -7.06
N TYR A 65 -10.40 -16.92 -6.60
CA TYR A 65 -9.20 -16.74 -7.42
C TYR A 65 -8.14 -17.80 -7.09
N PRO A 66 -8.20 -19.00 -7.66
CA PRO A 66 -7.30 -20.11 -7.33
C PRO A 66 -5.80 -19.81 -7.53
N GLN A 67 -5.45 -18.83 -8.37
CA GLN A 67 -4.08 -18.40 -8.63
C GLN A 67 -3.55 -17.40 -7.58
N LEU A 68 -4.39 -16.92 -6.66
CA LEU A 68 -4.00 -16.04 -5.57
C LEU A 68 -3.12 -16.79 -4.56
N ILE A 69 -1.99 -16.21 -4.20
CA ILE A 69 -1.14 -16.73 -3.12
C ILE A 69 -1.62 -16.09 -1.82
N THR A 70 -1.94 -16.91 -0.83
CA THR A 70 -2.43 -16.43 0.47
C THR A 70 -1.56 -16.92 1.61
N GLY A 71 -1.55 -16.20 2.73
CA GLY A 71 -0.91 -16.64 3.96
C GLY A 71 -1.31 -15.79 5.15
N HIS A 72 -1.17 -16.36 6.34
CA HIS A 72 -1.37 -15.65 7.59
C HIS A 72 -0.29 -14.60 7.82
N LEU A 73 -0.67 -13.41 8.29
CA LEU A 73 0.27 -12.35 8.66
C LEU A 73 -0.32 -11.43 9.73
N ASP A 74 0.23 -11.48 10.93
CA ASP A 74 0.15 -10.37 11.87
C ASP A 74 1.25 -9.36 11.53
N VAL A 75 0.87 -8.20 11.01
CA VAL A 75 1.82 -7.15 10.60
C VAL A 75 2.64 -6.58 11.76
N THR A 76 2.28 -6.85 13.01
CA THR A 76 3.02 -6.42 14.20
C THR A 76 4.18 -7.35 14.55
N ASP A 77 4.26 -8.52 13.91
CA ASP A 77 5.27 -9.53 14.10
C ASP A 77 6.34 -9.48 12.99
N ALA A 78 7.59 -9.27 13.38
CA ALA A 78 8.70 -9.16 12.44
C ALA A 78 9.09 -10.50 11.79
N GLU A 79 8.96 -11.61 12.53
CA GLU A 79 9.30 -12.94 12.02
C GLU A 79 8.26 -13.37 10.98
N GLN A 80 6.98 -13.12 11.25
CA GLN A 80 5.90 -13.39 10.28
C GLN A 80 6.06 -12.60 8.98
N TRP A 81 6.55 -11.35 9.03
CA TRP A 81 6.88 -10.60 7.82
C TRP A 81 7.98 -11.27 7.00
N ASP A 82 9.05 -11.72 7.65
CA ASP A 82 10.16 -12.39 6.96
C ASP A 82 9.69 -13.72 6.34
N GLU A 83 8.89 -14.52 7.06
CA GLU A 83 8.30 -15.78 6.57
C GLU A 83 7.31 -15.56 5.41
N ALA A 84 6.38 -14.60 5.55
CA ALA A 84 5.37 -14.32 4.54
C ALA A 84 6.00 -13.82 3.22
N LEU A 85 6.99 -12.94 3.29
CA LEU A 85 7.71 -12.47 2.11
C LEU A 85 8.57 -13.56 1.48
N ALA A 86 9.23 -14.40 2.28
CA ALA A 86 9.97 -15.55 1.75
C ALA A 86 9.03 -16.54 1.04
N HIS A 87 7.88 -16.87 1.65
CA HIS A 87 6.86 -17.71 1.04
C HIS A 87 6.37 -17.14 -0.29
N PHE A 88 5.98 -15.86 -0.33
CA PHE A 88 5.49 -15.22 -1.55
C PHE A 88 6.57 -15.15 -2.64
N THR A 89 7.77 -14.71 -2.29
CA THR A 89 8.83 -14.50 -3.29
C THR A 89 9.44 -15.79 -3.82
N ALA A 90 9.19 -16.94 -3.20
CA ALA A 90 9.49 -18.24 -3.80
C ALA A 90 8.74 -18.48 -5.13
N HIS A 91 7.61 -17.81 -5.35
CA HIS A 91 6.83 -17.85 -6.59
C HIS A 91 7.28 -16.80 -7.63
N THR A 92 8.26 -15.96 -7.30
CA THR A 92 8.70 -14.81 -8.13
C THR A 92 10.24 -14.72 -8.23
N ASP A 93 10.92 -15.85 -8.20
CA ASP A 93 12.40 -15.95 -8.31
C ASP A 93 13.14 -15.07 -7.28
N GLY A 94 12.57 -14.91 -6.08
CA GLY A 94 13.14 -14.11 -5.01
C GLY A 94 13.12 -12.60 -5.26
N THR A 95 12.18 -12.11 -6.07
CA THR A 95 11.99 -10.67 -6.39
C THR A 95 10.61 -10.20 -6.00
N LEU A 96 10.43 -8.88 -5.84
CA LEU A 96 9.15 -8.25 -5.54
C LEU A 96 9.04 -6.93 -6.32
N THR A 97 7.96 -6.77 -7.11
CA THR A 97 7.73 -5.52 -7.85
C THR A 97 7.04 -4.47 -7.00
N VAL A 98 6.04 -4.88 -6.19
CA VAL A 98 5.26 -3.96 -5.34
C VAL A 98 5.00 -4.60 -3.98
N LEU A 99 5.33 -3.87 -2.90
CA LEU A 99 4.75 -4.10 -1.58
C LEU A 99 3.64 -3.07 -1.35
N ASP A 100 2.43 -3.51 -1.00
CA ASP A 100 1.34 -2.67 -0.49
C ASP A 100 1.14 -2.91 1.02
N ASN A 101 1.69 -2.01 1.83
CA ASN A 101 1.42 -1.89 3.25
C ASN A 101 0.02 -1.31 3.46
N ASN A 102 -1.01 -2.16 3.30
CA ASN A 102 -2.40 -1.75 3.34
C ASN A 102 -3.08 -2.05 4.70
N ALA A 103 -2.62 -3.04 5.46
CA ALA A 103 -3.19 -3.37 6.77
C ALA A 103 -3.30 -2.14 7.68
N GLY A 104 -4.43 -2.02 8.38
CA GLY A 104 -4.66 -0.90 9.28
C GLY A 104 -5.99 -0.98 10.01
N VAL A 105 -6.03 -0.33 11.17
CA VAL A 105 -7.20 -0.25 12.05
C VAL A 105 -7.48 1.18 12.46
N ILE A 106 -8.71 1.44 12.91
CA ILE A 106 -9.16 2.75 13.39
C ILE A 106 -10.00 2.60 14.65
N GLY A 107 -9.78 3.49 15.62
CA GLY A 107 -10.64 3.70 16.78
C GLY A 107 -11.40 5.01 16.66
N PHE A 108 -12.64 5.01 17.09
CA PHE A 108 -13.53 6.17 17.08
C PHE A 108 -13.89 6.59 18.50
N GLY A 109 -14.15 7.88 18.70
CA GLY A 109 -14.59 8.46 19.96
C GLY A 109 -13.62 9.50 20.50
N ASP A 110 -14.05 10.19 21.57
CA ASP A 110 -13.17 11.11 22.29
C ASP A 110 -11.99 10.33 22.86
N ILE A 111 -10.81 10.96 22.87
CA ILE A 111 -9.59 10.30 23.33
C ILE A 111 -9.68 9.80 24.77
N THR A 112 -10.46 10.47 25.60
CA THR A 112 -10.69 10.10 27.00
C THR A 112 -11.59 8.87 27.17
N GLU A 113 -12.31 8.48 26.12
CA GLU A 113 -13.28 7.38 26.09
C GLU A 113 -12.78 6.18 25.26
N GLN A 114 -11.70 6.36 24.50
CA GLN A 114 -11.15 5.26 23.70
C GLN A 114 -10.46 4.22 24.57
N ASP A 115 -10.70 2.95 24.23
CA ASP A 115 -10.04 1.82 24.86
C ASP A 115 -8.51 1.92 24.68
N PRO A 116 -7.71 1.87 25.78
CA PRO A 116 -6.25 1.90 25.71
C PRO A 116 -5.65 0.80 24.85
N ASP A 117 -6.22 -0.40 24.82
CA ASP A 117 -5.74 -1.51 23.99
C ASP A 117 -5.96 -1.23 22.50
N LEU A 118 -7.09 -0.62 22.15
CA LEU A 118 -7.34 -0.17 20.78
C LEU A 118 -6.41 0.97 20.36
N ILE A 119 -6.08 1.89 21.27
CA ILE A 119 -5.09 2.94 21.01
C ILE A 119 -3.71 2.31 20.72
N ALA A 120 -3.27 1.38 21.57
CA ALA A 120 -2.01 0.66 21.39
C ALA A 120 -1.98 -0.13 20.07
N ALA A 121 -3.07 -0.84 19.75
CA ALA A 121 -3.22 -1.58 18.51
C ALA A 121 -3.13 -0.66 17.27
N GLN A 122 -3.73 0.53 17.30
CA GLN A 122 -3.62 1.48 16.20
C GLN A 122 -2.16 1.90 15.93
N VAL A 123 -1.37 2.13 16.97
CA VAL A 123 0.06 2.47 16.83
C VAL A 123 0.86 1.27 16.34
N SER A 124 0.63 0.11 16.92
CA SER A 124 1.35 -1.12 16.58
C SER A 124 1.09 -1.53 15.13
N ILE A 125 -0.17 -1.58 14.69
CA ILE A 125 -0.53 -2.00 13.34
C ILE A 125 -0.19 -0.91 12.30
N ASN A 126 -0.66 0.33 12.54
CA ASN A 126 -0.56 1.38 11.51
C ASN A 126 0.83 2.02 11.40
N CYS A 127 1.69 1.91 12.41
CA CYS A 127 3.04 2.49 12.41
C CYS A 127 4.10 1.39 12.39
N THR A 128 4.16 0.55 13.44
CA THR A 128 5.18 -0.50 13.56
C THR A 128 5.03 -1.52 12.43
N GLY A 129 3.81 -2.00 12.14
CA GLY A 129 3.54 -2.94 11.07
C GLY A 129 3.99 -2.44 9.70
N VAL A 130 3.69 -1.18 9.37
CA VAL A 130 4.15 -0.55 8.11
C VAL A 130 5.67 -0.46 8.04
N THR A 131 6.32 -0.17 9.17
CA THR A 131 7.79 -0.09 9.25
C THR A 131 8.45 -1.46 9.08
N LEU A 132 7.91 -2.49 9.75
CA LEU A 132 8.40 -3.86 9.64
C LEU A 132 8.25 -4.40 8.22
N GLY A 133 7.09 -4.16 7.59
CA GLY A 133 6.86 -4.56 6.20
C GLY A 133 7.83 -3.92 5.22
N ALA A 134 8.07 -2.61 5.35
CA ALA A 134 9.05 -1.91 4.52
C ALA A 134 10.46 -2.50 4.73
N ARG A 135 10.88 -2.68 6.01
CA ARG A 135 12.19 -3.26 6.35
C ARG A 135 12.39 -4.66 5.74
N ALA A 136 11.42 -5.55 5.92
CA ALA A 136 11.53 -6.93 5.46
C ALA A 136 11.52 -7.03 3.92
N ALA A 137 10.70 -6.21 3.23
CA ALA A 137 10.56 -6.24 1.78
C ALA A 137 11.73 -5.61 1.02
N HIS A 138 12.51 -4.73 1.63
CA HIS A 138 13.60 -4.02 0.95
C HIS A 138 14.56 -4.95 0.19
N GLN A 139 14.94 -6.08 0.80
CA GLN A 139 15.85 -7.07 0.19
C GLN A 139 15.33 -7.69 -1.12
N TYR A 140 14.00 -7.73 -1.31
CA TYR A 140 13.34 -8.26 -2.50
C TYR A 140 13.05 -7.15 -3.52
N LEU A 141 12.58 -5.97 -3.05
CA LEU A 141 12.29 -4.82 -3.89
C LEU A 141 13.54 -4.32 -4.64
N LYS A 142 14.68 -4.21 -3.96
CA LYS A 142 15.93 -3.72 -4.58
C LYS A 142 16.47 -4.61 -5.70
N LYS A 143 15.98 -5.85 -5.82
CA LYS A 143 16.33 -6.74 -6.93
C LYS A 143 15.52 -6.47 -8.20
N THR A 144 14.48 -5.63 -8.09
CA THR A 144 13.55 -5.31 -9.18
C THR A 144 13.68 -3.83 -9.55
N PRO A 145 14.34 -3.47 -10.65
CA PRO A 145 14.44 -2.06 -11.06
C PRO A 145 13.07 -1.42 -11.22
N GLY A 146 12.88 -0.25 -10.59
CA GLY A 146 11.62 0.46 -10.59
C GLY A 146 10.54 -0.15 -9.71
N ALA A 147 10.92 -0.94 -8.70
CA ALA A 147 10.00 -1.46 -7.69
C ALA A 147 9.32 -0.35 -6.88
N HIS A 148 8.23 -0.72 -6.21
CA HIS A 148 7.42 0.24 -5.44
C HIS A 148 7.15 -0.26 -4.03
N LEU A 149 7.33 0.63 -3.06
CA LEU A 149 6.71 0.54 -1.75
C LEU A 149 5.48 1.43 -1.72
N ILE A 150 4.32 0.88 -1.45
CA ILE A 150 3.08 1.60 -1.25
C ILE A 150 2.75 1.56 0.24
N ASN A 151 2.53 2.72 0.83
CA ASN A 151 2.03 2.85 2.19
C ASN A 151 0.62 3.47 2.15
N MET A 152 -0.35 2.79 2.77
CA MET A 152 -1.71 3.31 2.88
C MET A 152 -1.78 4.43 3.93
N GLY A 153 -1.69 5.66 3.44
CA GLY A 153 -1.96 6.87 4.19
C GLY A 153 -3.45 7.12 4.38
N SER A 154 -3.78 8.38 4.57
CA SER A 154 -5.17 8.88 4.63
C SER A 154 -5.18 10.41 4.46
N ALA A 155 -6.29 10.97 4.02
CA ALA A 155 -6.51 12.41 4.09
C ALA A 155 -6.50 12.96 5.54
N SER A 156 -6.66 12.09 6.55
CA SER A 156 -6.51 12.45 7.97
C SER A 156 -5.08 12.83 8.38
N SER A 157 -4.08 12.63 7.53
CA SER A 157 -2.73 13.16 7.70
C SER A 157 -2.52 14.57 7.14
N ILE A 158 -3.56 15.19 6.57
CA ILE A 158 -3.53 16.59 6.15
C ILE A 158 -3.69 17.50 7.37
N TYR A 159 -4.57 17.11 8.29
CA TYR A 159 -4.81 17.76 9.56
C TYR A 159 -5.36 16.74 10.57
N GLY A 160 -4.88 16.80 11.84
CA GLY A 160 -5.36 15.90 12.89
C GLY A 160 -6.85 16.08 13.13
N GLN A 161 -7.61 15.00 13.09
CA GLN A 161 -9.08 15.04 13.19
C GLN A 161 -9.55 14.64 14.59
N PRO A 162 -10.50 15.37 15.18
CA PRO A 162 -11.14 14.97 16.42
C PRO A 162 -11.89 13.64 16.27
N HIS A 163 -12.06 12.95 17.36
CA HIS A 163 -12.69 11.62 17.48
C HIS A 163 -11.99 10.46 16.77
N ILE A 164 -10.83 10.73 16.10
CA ILE A 164 -9.93 9.74 15.51
C ILE A 164 -8.47 10.16 15.70
N ALA A 165 -8.14 10.80 16.82
CA ALA A 165 -6.85 11.40 17.05
C ALA A 165 -5.66 10.41 16.94
N PRO A 166 -5.68 9.20 17.56
CA PRO A 166 -4.62 8.21 17.42
C PRO A 166 -4.46 7.74 15.97
N TYR A 167 -5.58 7.51 15.27
CA TYR A 167 -5.55 7.15 13.85
C TYR A 167 -4.93 8.26 13.00
N SER A 168 -5.37 9.52 13.16
CA SER A 168 -4.78 10.65 12.44
C SER A 168 -3.27 10.72 12.68
N ALA A 169 -2.82 10.62 13.94
CA ALA A 169 -1.41 10.63 14.30
C ALA A 169 -0.64 9.50 13.62
N SER A 170 -1.20 8.28 13.56
CA SER A 170 -0.59 7.16 12.86
C SER A 170 -0.44 7.42 11.36
N LYS A 171 -1.40 8.11 10.73
CA LYS A 171 -1.31 8.44 9.29
C LYS A 171 -0.34 9.60 9.00
N PHE A 172 -0.11 10.52 9.95
CA PHE A 172 1.03 11.46 9.90
C PHE A 172 2.38 10.74 10.00
N TYR A 173 2.49 9.73 10.88
CA TYR A 173 3.67 8.86 10.94
C TYR A 173 3.96 8.23 9.57
N VAL A 174 2.97 7.57 8.96
CA VAL A 174 3.11 6.95 7.63
C VAL A 174 3.54 7.95 6.57
N GLN A 175 3.03 9.19 6.62
CA GLN A 175 3.42 10.25 5.71
C GLN A 175 4.89 10.63 5.86
N GLY A 176 5.35 10.90 7.08
CA GLY A 176 6.74 11.26 7.36
C GLY A 176 7.70 10.11 7.03
N PHE A 177 7.32 8.88 7.40
CA PHE A 177 8.07 7.67 7.09
C PHE A 177 8.24 7.48 5.58
N SER A 178 7.17 7.63 4.80
CA SER A 178 7.24 7.52 3.33
C SER A 178 8.16 8.57 2.71
N GLN A 179 8.18 9.80 3.23
CA GLN A 179 9.07 10.85 2.75
C GLN A 179 10.54 10.55 3.03
N ALA A 180 10.85 10.00 4.20
CA ALA A 180 12.22 9.62 4.56
C ALA A 180 12.71 8.46 3.69
N LEU A 181 11.90 7.41 3.56
CA LEU A 181 12.28 6.23 2.77
C LEU A 181 12.44 6.52 1.27
N GLU A 182 11.68 7.46 0.71
CA GLU A 182 11.86 7.83 -0.70
C GLU A 182 13.28 8.33 -0.98
N LEU A 183 13.84 9.12 -0.07
CA LEU A 183 15.22 9.60 -0.18
C LEU A 183 16.26 8.51 0.13
N GLU A 184 16.01 7.67 1.15
CA GLU A 184 16.92 6.59 1.53
C GLU A 184 17.06 5.53 0.43
N TRP A 185 15.95 5.24 -0.29
CA TRP A 185 15.86 4.16 -1.26
C TRP A 185 16.00 4.62 -2.72
N GLU A 186 16.25 5.91 -2.95
CA GLU A 186 16.52 6.46 -4.28
C GLU A 186 17.70 5.73 -4.96
N LYS A 187 18.75 5.41 -4.20
CA LYS A 187 19.93 4.67 -4.69
C LYS A 187 19.62 3.24 -5.14
N ASP A 188 18.56 2.64 -4.61
CA ASP A 188 18.10 1.28 -4.93
C ASP A 188 17.00 1.32 -6.03
N GLU A 189 16.69 2.50 -6.59
CA GLU A 189 15.66 2.76 -7.60
C GLU A 189 14.24 2.31 -7.17
N ILE A 190 13.98 2.25 -5.85
CA ILE A 190 12.68 1.91 -5.29
C ILE A 190 11.87 3.19 -5.12
N ARG A 191 10.65 3.22 -5.66
CA ARG A 191 9.73 4.34 -5.48
C ARG A 191 8.87 4.12 -4.24
N VAL A 192 8.75 5.15 -3.40
CA VAL A 192 7.90 5.10 -2.21
C VAL A 192 6.66 5.98 -2.43
N LEU A 193 5.49 5.38 -2.34
CA LEU A 193 4.20 6.01 -2.60
C LEU A 193 3.36 6.02 -1.32
N ASN A 194 2.78 7.17 -0.99
CA ASN A 194 1.79 7.31 0.08
C ASN A 194 0.43 7.62 -0.56
N ILE A 195 -0.49 6.67 -0.46
CA ILE A 195 -1.84 6.79 -1.02
C ILE A 195 -2.75 7.38 0.05
N MET A 196 -3.43 8.47 -0.27
CA MET A 196 -4.21 9.27 0.69
C MET A 196 -5.70 9.31 0.31
N PRO A 197 -6.46 8.23 0.57
CA PRO A 197 -7.90 8.25 0.36
C PRO A 197 -8.61 9.11 1.42
N LEU A 198 -9.75 9.68 1.04
CA LEU A 198 -10.80 10.04 1.98
C LEU A 198 -11.54 8.77 2.43
N TRP A 199 -12.71 8.93 3.09
CA TRP A 199 -13.52 7.82 3.53
C TRP A 199 -13.95 6.93 2.34
N ALA A 200 -13.47 5.69 2.34
CA ALA A 200 -13.87 4.65 1.37
C ALA A 200 -14.88 3.68 2.02
N LYS A 201 -15.77 3.12 1.21
CA LYS A 201 -16.82 2.17 1.63
C LYS A 201 -16.22 0.84 2.11
N THR A 202 -15.69 0.84 3.34
CA THR A 202 -15.08 -0.31 4.01
C THR A 202 -15.57 -0.41 5.45
N LYS A 203 -15.27 -1.49 6.16
CA LYS A 203 -15.52 -1.61 7.59
C LYS A 203 -14.89 -0.46 8.41
N LEU A 204 -13.72 0.06 7.97
CA LEU A 204 -13.08 1.20 8.62
C LEU A 204 -13.94 2.48 8.60
N ALA A 205 -14.82 2.65 7.63
CA ALA A 205 -15.69 3.81 7.51
C ALA A 205 -17.07 3.60 8.15
N SER A 206 -17.30 2.51 8.86
CA SER A 206 -18.58 2.21 9.53
C SER A 206 -18.74 2.91 10.88
N GLY A 207 -17.72 3.60 11.37
CA GLY A 207 -17.74 4.29 12.64
C GLY A 207 -18.49 5.63 12.62
N ASN A 208 -18.63 6.24 13.79
CA ASN A 208 -19.49 7.40 14.01
C ASN A 208 -18.72 8.74 14.10
N ALA A 209 -17.68 8.95 13.24
CA ALA A 209 -16.98 10.23 13.20
C ALA A 209 -17.80 11.31 12.46
N GLU A 210 -17.80 12.55 12.96
CA GLU A 210 -18.49 13.66 12.31
C GLU A 210 -17.97 13.94 10.91
N SER A 211 -16.68 13.72 10.67
CA SER A 211 -16.08 13.83 9.33
C SER A 211 -16.64 12.80 8.33
N ILE A 212 -17.07 11.61 8.78
CA ILE A 212 -17.79 10.64 7.95
C ILE A 212 -19.17 11.19 7.58
N LYS A 213 -19.91 11.73 8.56
CA LYS A 213 -21.25 12.27 8.33
C LYS A 213 -21.26 13.46 7.39
N ARG A 214 -20.29 14.38 7.53
CA ARG A 214 -20.24 15.63 6.74
C ARG A 214 -19.59 15.47 5.38
N LEU A 215 -18.48 14.72 5.28
CA LEU A 215 -17.81 14.49 4.02
C LEU A 215 -18.42 13.34 3.21
N GLY A 216 -19.21 12.48 3.88
CA GLY A 216 -19.78 11.28 3.27
C GLY A 216 -18.73 10.22 2.92
N VAL A 217 -19.22 9.02 2.61
CA VAL A 217 -18.40 7.89 2.15
C VAL A 217 -18.67 7.70 0.66
N HIS A 218 -17.91 8.40 -0.17
CA HIS A 218 -18.13 8.45 -1.62
C HIS A 218 -17.16 7.57 -2.41
N LEU A 219 -15.97 7.28 -1.85
CA LEU A 219 -15.01 6.43 -2.53
C LEU A 219 -15.37 4.96 -2.37
N THR A 220 -15.14 4.18 -3.43
CA THR A 220 -15.19 2.72 -3.35
C THR A 220 -13.77 2.16 -3.22
N PRO A 221 -13.60 0.94 -2.67
CA PRO A 221 -12.30 0.27 -2.64
C PRO A 221 -11.64 0.17 -4.03
N GLU A 222 -12.44 -0.07 -5.07
CA GLU A 222 -11.98 -0.20 -6.47
C GLU A 222 -11.40 1.12 -6.99
N GLN A 223 -11.99 2.27 -6.64
CA GLN A 223 -11.45 3.59 -7.01
C GLN A 223 -10.08 3.85 -6.35
N VAL A 224 -9.87 3.32 -5.14
CA VAL A 224 -8.55 3.38 -4.49
C VAL A 224 -7.57 2.46 -5.20
N ALA A 225 -7.99 1.23 -5.52
CA ALA A 225 -7.19 0.27 -6.29
C ALA A 225 -6.80 0.81 -7.67
N ASP A 226 -7.72 1.45 -8.39
CA ASP A 226 -7.44 2.13 -9.67
C ASP A 226 -6.41 3.24 -9.52
N LYS A 227 -6.44 3.97 -8.41
CA LYS A 227 -5.44 5.00 -8.13
C LYS A 227 -4.07 4.43 -7.87
N ILE A 228 -3.99 3.33 -7.13
CA ILE A 228 -2.76 2.58 -6.89
C ILE A 228 -2.20 2.05 -8.22
N TRP A 229 -3.05 1.42 -9.02
CA TRP A 229 -2.68 0.94 -10.35
C TRP A 229 -2.08 2.04 -11.23
N GLN A 230 -2.76 3.19 -11.31
CA GLN A 230 -2.27 4.36 -12.04
C GLN A 230 -0.92 4.84 -11.49
N ALA A 231 -0.75 4.90 -10.17
CA ALA A 231 0.47 5.40 -9.55
C ALA A 231 1.68 4.50 -9.83
N VAL A 232 1.48 3.18 -9.86
CA VAL A 232 2.51 2.19 -10.22
C VAL A 232 2.90 2.30 -11.70
N HIS A 233 1.93 2.52 -12.61
CA HIS A 233 2.18 2.51 -14.06
C HIS A 233 2.49 3.88 -14.66
N SER A 234 2.22 5.00 -13.95
CA SER A 234 2.35 6.35 -14.50
C SER A 234 3.70 7.03 -14.20
N ALA A 235 4.77 6.27 -14.01
CA ALA A 235 6.08 6.83 -13.75
C ALA A 235 6.64 7.50 -15.02
N ASN A 236 6.49 8.81 -15.12
CA ASN A 236 7.23 9.63 -16.07
C ASN A 236 8.25 10.49 -15.31
N ARG A 237 9.12 11.19 -16.04
CA ARG A 237 10.18 12.03 -15.48
C ARG A 237 9.66 13.07 -14.44
N LEU A 238 8.42 13.55 -14.59
CA LEU A 238 7.81 14.55 -13.70
C LEU A 238 7.18 13.94 -12.45
N THR A 239 6.78 12.66 -12.50
CA THR A 239 6.10 11.97 -11.39
C THR A 239 7.00 10.99 -10.64
N ARG A 240 8.26 10.80 -11.09
CA ARG A 240 9.20 9.84 -10.51
C ARG A 240 9.38 10.04 -8.99
N HIS A 241 9.49 11.28 -8.54
CA HIS A 241 9.69 11.64 -7.12
C HIS A 241 8.39 12.08 -6.42
N ARG A 242 7.25 11.77 -7.01
CA ARG A 242 5.97 12.08 -6.37
C ARG A 242 5.65 11.00 -5.33
N ILE A 243 5.58 11.39 -4.07
CA ILE A 243 5.28 10.51 -2.95
C ILE A 243 3.77 10.50 -2.67
N MET A 244 3.14 11.66 -2.59
CA MET A 244 1.76 11.83 -2.12
C MET A 244 0.73 11.71 -3.24
N TYR A 245 -0.15 10.73 -3.14
CA TYR A 245 -1.22 10.45 -4.09
C TYR A 245 -2.60 10.59 -3.43
N SER A 246 -3.23 11.74 -3.56
CA SER A 246 -4.61 11.95 -3.12
C SER A 246 -5.58 11.13 -3.97
N VAL A 247 -6.58 10.50 -3.33
CA VAL A 247 -7.66 9.79 -4.00
C VAL A 247 -8.93 10.64 -3.93
N GLY A 248 -9.45 11.00 -5.10
CA GLY A 248 -10.59 11.90 -5.21
C GLY A 248 -10.20 13.40 -5.18
N LEU A 249 -11.01 14.21 -5.85
CA LEU A 249 -10.78 15.66 -5.93
C LEU A 249 -10.81 16.36 -4.57
N PRO A 250 -11.72 16.03 -3.62
CA PRO A 250 -11.72 16.69 -2.31
C PRO A 250 -10.41 16.51 -1.53
N SER A 251 -9.85 15.29 -1.51
CA SER A 251 -8.55 15.03 -0.85
C SER A 251 -7.42 15.85 -1.46
N LEU A 252 -7.43 15.99 -2.80
CA LEU A 252 -6.43 16.80 -3.51
C LEU A 252 -6.53 18.28 -3.13
N VAL A 253 -7.75 18.83 -3.16
CA VAL A 253 -8.02 20.24 -2.81
C VAL A 253 -7.64 20.52 -1.37
N MET A 254 -8.05 19.66 -0.42
CA MET A 254 -7.71 19.80 1.00
C MET A 254 -6.19 19.82 1.23
N ARG A 255 -5.44 18.95 0.56
CA ARG A 255 -3.99 18.89 0.70
C ARG A 255 -3.31 20.17 0.23
N TYR A 256 -3.69 20.70 -0.92
CA TYR A 256 -3.10 21.95 -1.42
C TYR A 256 -3.54 23.17 -0.60
N ALA A 257 -4.82 23.23 -0.23
CA ALA A 257 -5.33 24.30 0.64
C ALA A 257 -4.60 24.34 1.99
N ALA A 258 -4.43 23.18 2.65
CA ALA A 258 -3.73 23.10 3.94
C ALA A 258 -2.25 23.50 3.84
N ARG A 259 -1.61 23.31 2.68
CA ARG A 259 -0.19 23.68 2.49
C ARG A 259 0.04 25.19 2.42
N PHE A 260 -0.92 25.95 1.89
CA PHE A 260 -0.76 27.38 1.64
C PHE A 260 -1.62 28.25 2.58
N ALA A 261 -2.61 27.68 3.26
CA ALA A 261 -3.46 28.42 4.18
C ALA A 261 -2.77 28.65 5.54
N PRO A 262 -2.94 29.81 6.18
CA PRO A 262 -2.53 30.02 7.57
C PRO A 262 -3.17 28.97 8.50
N SER A 263 -2.44 28.57 9.54
CA SER A 263 -2.89 27.52 10.48
C SER A 263 -4.25 27.80 11.12
N ILE A 264 -4.57 29.07 11.36
CA ILE A 264 -5.88 29.47 11.91
C ILE A 264 -7.03 29.19 10.94
N VAL A 265 -6.80 29.39 9.63
CA VAL A 265 -7.79 29.09 8.58
C VAL A 265 -7.98 27.58 8.44
N VAL A 266 -6.88 26.82 8.43
CA VAL A 266 -6.92 25.36 8.40
C VAL A 266 -7.66 24.79 9.62
N ARG A 267 -7.37 25.33 10.82
CA ARG A 267 -8.09 24.98 12.05
C ARG A 267 -9.59 25.27 11.96
N TRP A 268 -9.97 26.44 11.44
CA TRP A 268 -11.38 26.83 11.29
C TRP A 268 -12.12 25.90 10.30
N ILE A 269 -11.50 25.61 9.14
CA ILE A 269 -12.06 24.67 8.16
C ILE A 269 -12.22 23.28 8.79
N ASN A 270 -11.18 22.78 9.49
CA ASN A 270 -11.24 21.47 10.13
C ASN A 270 -12.32 21.42 11.21
N LYS A 271 -12.52 22.51 11.97
CA LYS A 271 -13.62 22.62 12.93
C LYS A 271 -14.98 22.50 12.24
N LEU A 272 -15.16 23.12 11.06
CA LEU A 272 -16.40 22.98 10.28
C LEU A 272 -16.65 21.57 9.74
N ILE A 273 -15.57 20.82 9.44
CA ILE A 273 -15.68 19.46 8.88
C ILE A 273 -15.88 18.41 9.99
N ALA A 274 -15.30 18.63 11.17
CA ALA A 274 -15.14 17.59 12.18
C ALA A 274 -15.86 17.85 13.50
N GLN A 275 -16.52 19.00 13.68
CA GLN A 275 -17.40 19.38 14.79
C GLN A 275 -18.73 19.91 14.28
#